data_0b8bbaed779efba411d0d1d6106b51af
#
_entry.id   0b8bbaed779efba411d0d1d6106b51af
#
_cell.length_a   1.000
_cell.length_b   1.000
_cell.length_c   1.000
_cell.angle_alpha   90.00
_cell.angle_beta   90.00
_cell.angle_gamma   90.00
#
_symmetry.space_group_name_H-M   'P 1'
#
loop_
_entity.id
_entity.type
_entity.pdbx_description
1 polymer ?
#
loop_
_entity_poly.entity_id
_entity_poly.type
_entity_poly.pdbx_seq_one_letter_code
_entity_poly.pdbx_strand_id
1 'polypeptide(L)'
;NYCNAGHMPPVITYPDRTCSFFDIQADLPLGILTDHSYPEYSYHFSPGSGILLYTDGVTEAENKERAFYTKERLLQIIHRNREQHPREFIKEIMKDIQSHVQAYEQSDDLTLFTLIYGEEWNLPRKK
;
A
#
# COMPACT_ATOMS: atom_id res chain seq x y z
N ASN A 1 -4.87 -10.48 -13.97
CA ASN A 1 -4.71 -9.37 -14.93
C ASN A 1 -5.04 -8.06 -14.23
N TYR A 2 -4.46 -6.97 -14.68
CA TYR A 2 -4.69 -5.63 -14.13
C TYR A 2 -4.49 -4.56 -15.22
N CYS A 3 -5.07 -3.40 -15.00
CA CYS A 3 -4.69 -2.13 -15.64
C CYS A 3 -4.53 -1.07 -14.54
N ASN A 4 -3.72 -0.06 -14.78
CA ASN A 4 -3.55 1.04 -13.84
C ASN A 4 -4.08 2.34 -14.45
N ALA A 5 -5.17 2.83 -13.90
CA ALA A 5 -5.83 4.08 -14.30
C ALA A 5 -5.45 5.22 -13.34
N GLY A 6 -4.16 5.52 -13.24
CA GLY A 6 -3.62 6.65 -12.46
C GLY A 6 -3.37 6.37 -10.98
N HIS A 7 -3.45 5.11 -10.53
CA HIS A 7 -3.16 4.78 -9.13
C HIS A 7 -1.65 4.77 -8.85
N MET A 8 -1.26 5.12 -7.63
CA MET A 8 0.12 5.00 -7.14
C MET A 8 0.66 3.58 -7.27
N PRO A 9 1.98 3.38 -7.54
CA PRO A 9 2.56 2.04 -7.59
C PRO A 9 2.32 1.29 -6.28
N PRO A 10 1.64 0.12 -6.30
CA PRO A 10 1.45 -0.69 -5.10
C PRO A 10 2.77 -1.20 -4.54
N VAL A 11 2.77 -1.62 -3.27
CA VAL A 11 3.88 -2.39 -2.72
C VAL A 11 3.54 -3.88 -2.76
N ILE A 12 4.45 -4.69 -3.32
CA ILE A 12 4.38 -6.14 -3.26
C ILE A 12 5.26 -6.64 -2.13
N THR A 13 4.72 -7.54 -1.32
CA THR A 13 5.49 -8.34 -0.36
C THR A 13 5.65 -9.75 -0.91
N TYR A 14 6.85 -10.31 -0.82
CA TYR A 14 7.19 -11.62 -1.39
C TYR A 14 7.35 -12.69 -0.31
N PRO A 15 7.18 -13.99 -0.67
CA PRO A 15 7.35 -15.11 0.27
C PRO A 15 8.76 -15.20 0.87
N ASP A 16 9.77 -14.69 0.17
CA ASP A 16 11.17 -14.61 0.63
C ASP A 16 11.41 -13.47 1.63
N ARG A 17 10.34 -12.80 2.08
CA ARG A 17 10.36 -11.71 3.05
C ARG A 17 10.94 -10.39 2.52
N THR A 18 11.06 -10.24 1.23
CA THR A 18 11.36 -8.95 0.61
C THR A 18 10.09 -8.16 0.31
N CYS A 19 10.23 -6.87 0.06
CA CYS A 19 9.15 -6.03 -0.45
C CYS A 19 9.71 -4.96 -1.38
N SER A 20 8.93 -4.59 -2.39
CA SER A 20 9.29 -3.52 -3.32
C SER A 20 8.06 -2.83 -3.87
N PHE A 21 8.22 -1.62 -4.37
CA PHE A 21 7.20 -1.04 -5.23
C PHE A 21 7.04 -1.87 -6.48
N PHE A 22 5.80 -2.11 -6.85
CA PHE A 22 5.49 -2.80 -8.09
C PHE A 22 5.71 -1.83 -9.26
N ASP A 23 6.65 -2.19 -10.15
CA ASP A 23 6.94 -1.41 -11.34
C ASP A 23 5.81 -1.57 -12.36
N ILE A 24 4.81 -0.70 -12.26
CA ILE A 24 3.69 -0.63 -13.19
C ILE A 24 3.72 0.71 -13.91
N GLN A 25 3.46 0.68 -15.20
CA GLN A 25 3.22 1.92 -15.94
C GLN A 25 1.90 2.54 -15.47
N ALA A 26 1.98 3.76 -14.94
CA ALA A 26 0.80 4.56 -14.67
C ALA A 26 0.21 5.05 -15.99
N ASP A 27 -1.11 4.99 -16.11
CA ASP A 27 -1.86 5.56 -17.20
C ASP A 27 -2.75 6.69 -16.67
N LEU A 28 -3.51 7.33 -17.56
CA LEU A 28 -4.39 8.42 -17.20
C LEU A 28 -5.46 7.98 -16.18
N PRO A 29 -5.82 8.83 -15.23
CA PRO A 29 -6.97 8.58 -14.38
C PRO A 29 -8.25 8.39 -15.19
N LEU A 30 -9.16 7.55 -14.68
CA LEU A 30 -10.47 7.32 -15.30
C LEU A 30 -11.24 8.64 -15.47
N GLY A 31 -11.88 8.81 -16.64
CA GLY A 31 -12.71 9.96 -16.92
C GLY A 31 -12.00 11.18 -17.50
N ILE A 32 -10.67 11.15 -17.70
CA ILE A 32 -9.94 12.21 -18.36
C ILE A 32 -10.23 12.23 -19.87
N LEU A 33 -10.26 11.06 -20.52
CA LEU A 33 -10.59 10.89 -21.93
C LEU A 33 -11.71 9.85 -22.08
N THR A 34 -12.69 10.14 -22.95
CA THR A 34 -13.86 9.28 -23.18
C THR A 34 -13.52 7.97 -23.90
N ASP A 35 -12.57 8.01 -24.83
CA ASP A 35 -12.23 6.87 -25.70
C ASP A 35 -10.83 6.30 -25.42
N HIS A 36 -10.30 6.51 -24.20
CA HIS A 36 -9.01 6.00 -23.81
C HIS A 36 -9.08 4.49 -23.54
N SER A 37 -8.19 3.73 -24.18
CA SER A 37 -8.05 2.29 -23.96
C SER A 37 -6.90 2.00 -23.01
N TYR A 38 -7.21 1.46 -21.85
CA TYR A 38 -6.22 1.10 -20.84
C TYR A 38 -5.53 -0.21 -21.20
N PRO A 39 -4.19 -0.28 -21.23
CA PRO A 39 -3.47 -1.51 -21.50
C PRO A 39 -3.67 -2.49 -20.34
N GLU A 40 -3.90 -3.75 -20.69
CA GLU A 40 -3.99 -4.84 -19.73
C GLU A 40 -2.63 -5.52 -19.57
N TYR A 41 -2.27 -5.78 -18.33
CA TYR A 41 -1.07 -6.50 -17.92
C TYR A 41 -1.43 -7.71 -17.09
N SER A 42 -0.53 -8.68 -17.01
CA SER A 42 -0.68 -9.83 -16.13
C SER A 42 0.47 -9.92 -15.14
N TYR A 43 0.14 -10.30 -13.91
CA TYR A 43 1.11 -10.58 -12.87
C TYR A 43 0.70 -11.86 -12.12
N HIS A 44 1.66 -12.73 -11.85
CA HIS A 44 1.41 -13.97 -11.14
C HIS A 44 1.86 -13.86 -9.68
N PHE A 45 0.90 -13.89 -8.76
CA PHE A 45 1.17 -13.96 -7.33
C PHE A 45 1.51 -15.39 -6.91
N SER A 46 2.66 -15.57 -6.27
CA SER A 46 2.98 -16.82 -5.56
C SER A 46 2.25 -16.86 -4.22
N PRO A 47 1.84 -18.05 -3.72
CA PRO A 47 1.31 -18.18 -2.37
C PRO A 47 2.25 -17.56 -1.32
N GLY A 48 1.70 -16.81 -0.38
CA GLY A 48 2.46 -16.01 0.59
C GLY A 48 2.83 -14.62 0.12
N SER A 49 2.56 -14.26 -1.15
CA SER A 49 2.72 -12.88 -1.61
C SER A 49 1.56 -12.00 -1.16
N GLY A 50 1.85 -10.73 -0.91
CA GLY A 50 0.84 -9.72 -0.60
C GLY A 50 0.96 -8.49 -1.49
N ILE A 51 -0.12 -7.72 -1.53
CA ILE A 51 -0.16 -6.40 -2.16
C ILE A 51 -0.70 -5.38 -1.18
N LEU A 52 -0.08 -4.22 -1.11
CA LEU A 52 -0.56 -3.04 -0.41
C LEU A 52 -0.86 -1.94 -1.41
N LEU A 53 -2.12 -1.50 -1.46
CA LEU A 53 -2.56 -0.30 -2.17
C LEU A 53 -2.65 0.84 -1.15
N TYR A 54 -2.28 2.04 -1.58
CA TYR A 54 -2.30 3.23 -0.73
C TYR A 54 -2.55 4.48 -1.57
N THR A 55 -3.11 5.52 -0.96
CA THR A 55 -3.22 6.85 -1.58
C THR A 55 -1.98 7.70 -1.30
N ASP A 56 -1.77 8.74 -2.09
CA ASP A 56 -0.69 9.72 -1.92
C ASP A 56 -0.71 10.38 -0.53
N GLY A 57 -1.90 10.56 0.08
CA GLY A 57 -2.04 11.01 1.46
C GLY A 57 -1.22 10.22 2.49
N VAL A 58 -0.79 8.97 2.15
CA VAL A 58 0.14 8.20 3.00
C VAL A 58 1.57 8.72 2.89
N THR A 59 2.08 8.83 1.67
CA THR A 59 3.48 9.21 1.43
C THR A 59 3.74 10.70 1.55
N GLU A 60 2.70 11.51 1.39
CA GLU A 60 2.70 12.96 1.49
C GLU A 60 2.18 13.48 2.84
N ALA A 61 1.90 12.57 3.79
CA ALA A 61 1.58 12.96 5.16
C ALA A 61 2.70 13.81 5.77
N GLU A 62 2.38 15.05 6.12
CA GLU A 62 3.35 16.01 6.64
C GLU A 62 3.46 15.97 8.17
N ASN A 63 4.65 16.19 8.67
CA ASN A 63 4.86 16.50 10.08
C ASN A 63 4.88 18.02 10.33
N LYS A 64 5.08 18.44 11.57
CA LYS A 64 5.12 19.86 11.95
C LYS A 64 6.25 20.67 11.28
N GLU A 65 7.31 20.00 10.81
CA GLU A 65 8.39 20.59 10.03
C GLU A 65 8.10 20.60 8.52
N ARG A 66 6.90 20.18 8.09
CA ARG A 66 6.47 19.99 6.70
C ARG A 66 7.30 18.96 5.93
N ALA A 67 7.88 18.00 6.63
CA ALA A 67 8.56 16.88 6.01
C ALA A 67 7.56 15.75 5.73
N PHE A 68 7.58 15.21 4.50
CA PHE A 68 6.73 14.11 4.07
C PHE A 68 7.11 12.79 4.74
N TYR A 69 6.14 11.89 4.89
CA TYR A 69 6.34 10.54 5.39
C TYR A 69 7.25 9.69 4.48
N THR A 70 7.15 9.87 3.20
CA THR A 70 7.92 9.30 2.09
C THR A 70 7.71 7.80 1.79
N LYS A 71 8.01 7.43 0.54
CA LYS A 71 7.96 6.05 0.05
C LYS A 71 8.98 5.14 0.74
N GLU A 72 10.16 5.66 1.04
CA GLU A 72 11.24 4.93 1.71
C GLU A 72 10.84 4.52 3.12
N ARG A 73 10.20 5.42 3.87
CA ARG A 73 9.69 5.12 5.21
C ARG A 73 8.54 4.11 5.16
N LEU A 74 7.65 4.21 4.17
CA LEU A 74 6.60 3.23 3.95
C LEU A 74 7.19 1.83 3.72
N LEU A 75 8.20 1.68 2.86
CA LEU A 75 8.85 0.38 2.65
C LEU A 75 9.52 -0.15 3.92
N GLN A 76 10.14 0.72 4.73
CA GLN A 76 10.78 0.30 5.98
C GLN A 76 9.77 -0.29 6.98
N ILE A 77 8.62 0.36 7.17
CA ILE A 77 7.60 -0.15 8.10
C ILE A 77 6.94 -1.42 7.59
N ILE A 78 6.71 -1.54 6.28
CA ILE A 78 6.23 -2.75 5.63
C ILE A 78 7.21 -3.90 5.86
N HIS A 79 8.49 -3.68 5.59
CA HIS A 79 9.53 -4.70 5.76
C HIS A 79 9.59 -5.25 7.20
N ARG A 80 9.40 -4.39 8.20
CA ARG A 80 9.42 -4.78 9.63
C ARG A 80 8.20 -5.60 10.06
N ASN A 81 7.04 -5.38 9.43
CA ASN A 81 5.75 -5.89 9.91
C ASN A 81 5.05 -6.87 8.97
N ARG A 82 5.67 -7.24 7.85
CA ARG A 82 5.06 -8.07 6.80
C ARG A 82 4.60 -9.47 7.20
N GLU A 83 5.10 -10.00 8.33
CA GLU A 83 4.72 -11.32 8.85
C GLU A 83 3.47 -11.26 9.74
N GLN A 84 2.95 -10.08 9.98
CA GLN A 84 1.79 -9.91 10.83
C GLN A 84 0.50 -10.21 10.06
N HIS A 85 -0.54 -10.60 10.81
CA HIS A 85 -1.89 -10.69 10.26
C HIS A 85 -2.26 -9.36 9.56
N PRO A 86 -2.94 -9.36 8.39
CA PRO A 86 -3.25 -8.15 7.61
C PRO A 86 -3.82 -6.99 8.43
N ARG A 87 -4.69 -7.30 9.39
CA ARG A 87 -5.25 -6.27 10.28
C ARG A 87 -4.21 -5.62 11.17
N GLU A 88 -3.31 -6.40 11.75
CA GLU A 88 -2.25 -5.86 12.61
C GLU A 88 -1.18 -5.15 11.77
N PHE A 89 -0.89 -5.67 10.59
CA PHE A 89 -0.01 -5.03 9.60
C PHE A 89 -0.48 -3.60 9.27
N ILE A 90 -1.76 -3.43 8.91
CA ILE A 90 -2.33 -2.09 8.64
C ILE A 90 -2.27 -1.20 9.89
N LYS A 91 -2.55 -1.72 11.08
CA LYS A 91 -2.47 -0.95 12.32
C LYS A 91 -1.05 -0.43 12.60
N GLU A 92 -0.02 -1.25 12.38
CA GLU A 92 1.36 -0.82 12.61
C GLU A 92 1.79 0.26 11.60
N ILE A 93 1.38 0.15 10.34
CA ILE A 93 1.60 1.22 9.36
C ILE A 93 0.89 2.51 9.80
N MET A 94 -0.37 2.42 10.20
CA MET A 94 -1.13 3.59 10.68
C MET A 94 -0.51 4.25 11.92
N LYS A 95 -0.01 3.46 12.87
CA LYS A 95 0.70 3.98 14.05
C LYS A 95 1.98 4.73 13.67
N ASP A 96 2.75 4.20 12.69
CA ASP A 96 3.98 4.86 12.25
C ASP A 96 3.68 6.17 11.54
N ILE A 97 2.63 6.22 10.69
CA ILE A 97 2.15 7.46 10.06
C ILE A 97 1.71 8.46 11.13
N GLN A 98 0.87 8.05 12.09
CA GLN A 98 0.41 8.91 13.18
C GLN A 98 1.57 9.45 14.03
N SER A 99 2.58 8.62 14.28
CA SER A 99 3.80 9.02 14.98
C SER A 99 4.62 10.06 14.20
N HIS A 100 4.58 10.02 12.87
CA HIS A 100 5.22 11.01 12.01
C HIS A 100 4.47 12.33 12.00
N VAL A 101 3.17 12.27 11.75
CA VAL A 101 2.28 13.44 11.68
C VAL A 101 2.13 14.11 13.04
N GLN A 102 2.16 13.33 14.13
CA GLN A 102 1.89 13.79 15.51
C GLN A 102 0.51 14.49 15.63
N ALA A 103 0.49 15.74 16.00
CA ALA A 103 -0.73 16.56 16.12
C ALA A 103 -0.91 17.54 14.95
N TYR A 104 -0.13 17.37 13.87
CA TYR A 104 -0.28 18.23 12.69
C TYR A 104 -1.53 17.82 11.90
N GLU A 105 -2.24 18.81 11.36
CA GLU A 105 -3.47 18.55 10.60
C GLU A 105 -3.14 17.84 9.30
N GLN A 106 -3.80 16.70 9.08
CA GLN A 106 -3.62 15.91 7.85
C GLN A 106 -4.23 16.66 6.67
N SER A 107 -3.45 16.81 5.60
CA SER A 107 -3.84 17.59 4.42
C SER A 107 -4.70 16.82 3.42
N ASP A 108 -4.71 15.48 3.48
CA ASP A 108 -5.42 14.64 2.51
C ASP A 108 -5.91 13.32 3.13
N ASP A 109 -6.88 12.67 2.46
CA ASP A 109 -7.47 11.41 2.87
C ASP A 109 -6.47 10.25 2.76
N LEU A 110 -6.43 9.44 3.82
CA LEU A 110 -5.49 8.35 3.98
C LEU A 110 -6.20 7.01 3.80
N THR A 111 -5.87 6.31 2.73
CA THR A 111 -6.42 4.98 2.45
C THR A 111 -5.31 3.94 2.36
N LEU A 112 -5.51 2.82 3.03
CA LEU A 112 -4.65 1.63 2.97
C LEU A 112 -5.51 0.39 2.76
N PHE A 113 -5.13 -0.42 1.80
CA PHE A 113 -5.74 -1.72 1.55
C PHE A 113 -4.67 -2.78 1.35
N THR A 114 -4.77 -3.91 2.05
CA THR A 114 -3.86 -5.04 1.86
C THR A 114 -4.59 -6.34 1.59
N LEU A 115 -3.99 -7.15 0.72
CA LEU A 115 -4.42 -8.51 0.40
C LEU A 115 -3.20 -9.42 0.42
N ILE A 116 -3.34 -10.61 1.03
CA ILE A 116 -2.32 -11.67 1.01
C ILE A 116 -2.92 -12.89 0.32
N TYR A 117 -2.17 -13.47 -0.61
CA TYR A 117 -2.62 -14.60 -1.41
C TYR A 117 -2.13 -15.92 -0.82
N GLY A 118 -3.06 -16.88 -0.67
CA GLY A 118 -2.73 -18.28 -0.39
C GLY A 118 -2.38 -18.62 1.05
N GLU A 119 -2.53 -17.73 2.02
CA GLU A 119 -2.39 -18.02 3.44
C GLU A 119 -3.74 -18.17 4.12
N GLU A 120 -3.97 -19.31 4.79
CA GLU A 120 -5.09 -19.47 5.72
C GLU A 120 -4.71 -18.85 7.06
N TRP A 121 -5.18 -17.63 7.29
CA TRP A 121 -5.08 -17.00 8.60
C TRP A 121 -6.13 -17.59 9.53
N ASN A 122 -5.71 -18.51 10.38
CA ASN A 122 -6.54 -19.03 11.47
C ASN A 122 -6.84 -17.90 12.46
N LEU A 123 -7.86 -17.09 12.13
CA LEU A 123 -8.44 -16.17 13.10
C LEU A 123 -8.94 -16.99 14.29
N PRO A 124 -8.53 -16.70 15.54
CA PRO A 124 -9.19 -17.27 16.69
C PRO A 124 -10.67 -16.92 16.59
N ARG A 125 -11.52 -17.92 16.36
CA ARG A 125 -12.97 -17.74 16.41
C ARG A 125 -13.29 -17.16 17.78
N LYS A 126 -13.76 -15.92 17.84
CA LYS A 126 -14.34 -15.36 19.06
C LYS A 126 -15.45 -16.32 19.49
N LYS A 127 -15.24 -16.98 20.66
CA LYS A 127 -16.31 -17.68 21.36
C LYS A 127 -17.33 -16.66 21.86
#